data_dbc9458951568643748fd62c0ee3fd90
#
_entry.id   dbc9458951568643748fd62c0ee3fd90
#
_cell.length_a   1.000
_cell.length_b   1.000
_cell.length_c   1.000
_cell.angle_alpha   90.00
_cell.angle_beta   90.00
_cell.angle_gamma   90.00
#
_symmetry.space_group_name_H-M   'P 1'
#
loop_
_entity.id
_entity.type
_entity.pdbx_description
1 polymer ?
#
loop_
_entity_poly.entity_id
_entity_poly.type
_entity_poly.pdbx_seq_one_letter_code
_entity_poly.pdbx_strand_id
1 'polypeptide(L)'
;MPRKAMARTARLAGLPLGYAGRQAVGLGKRIGGKPAEAVMSDIQQRTAEQVFRTLGELKGGAMKFGQALSVLEAALPEEMVGPYRDQLTKLQDAAPPMPTSTVREVLAQDLGADWKTHLVWLDGGPTAAASIGQVHRGRWRDEDGVEKDVAVKVQYPGAGEALRADLKQLSRLARTIGPVFPGLDVKPLVEELQARTEEELDYRLEADAQRAFAEAFRGDPYIVVPEVVAAGETVLVTEWLDSTSSLAAVIADGTLEERDHYGERFVRFLFEGPARTGMLHADPHPGNFRIVPDADGGMGRLGVLDFGAVARLPEGRLPSAMGKLMRLAGDGDHDALLEGLREEGFVKERIKLDAQALLDYLDPFVEPTKVERFRFSREWMRGQFERINDPRSDAYTIAIKLNLPPSYLLIHRTWLGGIGILSQLGAEAPFREILAEALPGFADAAA
;
A
#
# COMPACT_ATOMS: atom_id res chain seq x y z
N MET A 1 21.23 9.22 -25.68
CA MET A 1 20.23 8.45 -24.90
C MET A 1 19.95 7.03 -25.39
N PRO A 2 20.13 6.64 -26.69
CA PRO A 2 19.79 5.28 -27.15
C PRO A 2 20.61 4.14 -26.53
N ARG A 3 21.89 4.37 -26.22
CA ARG A 3 22.81 3.34 -25.68
C ARG A 3 22.41 2.82 -24.27
N LYS A 4 21.79 3.66 -23.44
CA LYS A 4 21.33 3.26 -22.09
C LYS A 4 20.07 2.36 -22.14
N ALA A 5 19.17 2.61 -23.11
CA ALA A 5 17.98 1.78 -23.31
C ALA A 5 18.34 0.37 -23.83
N MET A 6 19.25 0.28 -24.81
CA MET A 6 19.74 -1.00 -25.33
C MET A 6 20.47 -1.84 -24.29
N ALA A 7 21.28 -1.21 -23.42
CA ALA A 7 21.95 -1.93 -22.33
C ALA A 7 20.96 -2.48 -21.28
N ARG A 8 19.88 -1.74 -20.98
CA ARG A 8 18.80 -2.22 -20.10
C ARG A 8 18.04 -3.39 -20.71
N THR A 9 17.66 -3.29 -22.00
CA THR A 9 16.96 -4.36 -22.70
C THR A 9 17.82 -5.65 -22.78
N ALA A 10 19.13 -5.52 -23.00
CA ALA A 10 20.03 -6.68 -23.02
C ALA A 10 20.13 -7.38 -21.65
N ARG A 11 20.14 -6.62 -20.55
CA ARG A 11 20.14 -7.18 -19.18
C ARG A 11 18.84 -7.88 -18.82
N LEU A 12 17.70 -7.31 -19.19
CA LEU A 12 16.39 -7.93 -19.00
C LEU A 12 16.24 -9.22 -19.86
N ALA A 13 16.76 -9.22 -21.07
CA ALA A 13 16.81 -10.42 -21.91
C ALA A 13 17.69 -11.55 -21.34
N GLY A 14 18.64 -11.20 -20.46
CA GLY A 14 19.48 -12.18 -19.72
C GLY A 14 18.75 -12.93 -18.61
N LEU A 15 17.58 -12.45 -18.14
CA LEU A 15 16.83 -13.10 -17.05
C LEU A 15 16.32 -14.50 -17.42
N PRO A 16 15.64 -14.72 -18.57
CA PRO A 16 15.22 -16.05 -18.98
C PRO A 16 16.39 -17.02 -19.18
N LEU A 17 17.51 -16.54 -19.75
CA LEU A 17 18.72 -17.35 -19.93
C LEU A 17 19.36 -17.73 -18.58
N GLY A 18 19.37 -16.81 -17.62
CA GLY A 18 19.82 -17.08 -16.25
C GLY A 18 18.97 -18.12 -15.54
N TYR A 19 17.65 -18.05 -15.70
CA TYR A 19 16.73 -19.05 -15.16
C TYR A 19 16.94 -20.43 -15.80
N ALA A 20 16.97 -20.50 -17.13
CA ALA A 20 17.22 -21.75 -17.86
C ALA A 20 18.58 -22.39 -17.48
N GLY A 21 19.62 -21.57 -17.32
CA GLY A 21 20.93 -22.02 -16.85
C GLY A 21 20.89 -22.59 -15.43
N ARG A 22 20.14 -21.93 -14.51
CA ARG A 22 19.96 -22.43 -13.14
C ARG A 22 19.16 -23.73 -13.08
N GLN A 23 18.14 -23.88 -13.92
CA GLN A 23 17.38 -25.14 -14.06
C GLN A 23 18.29 -26.28 -14.50
N ALA A 24 19.16 -26.06 -15.50
CA ALA A 24 20.12 -27.07 -15.97
C ALA A 24 21.12 -27.45 -14.87
N VAL A 25 21.65 -26.46 -14.12
CA VAL A 25 22.57 -26.71 -12.97
C VAL A 25 21.81 -27.38 -11.82
N GLY A 26 20.55 -27.02 -11.59
CA GLY A 26 19.69 -27.66 -10.59
C GLY A 26 19.44 -29.14 -10.89
N LEU A 27 19.20 -29.48 -12.16
CA LEU A 27 19.08 -30.86 -12.60
C LEU A 27 20.38 -31.66 -12.32
N GLY A 28 21.54 -31.07 -12.57
CA GLY A 28 22.83 -31.67 -12.22
C GLY A 28 23.00 -31.88 -10.72
N LYS A 29 22.57 -30.90 -9.88
CA LYS A 29 22.61 -31.02 -8.40
C LYS A 29 21.66 -32.12 -7.88
N ARG A 30 20.50 -32.32 -8.52
CA ARG A 30 19.56 -33.43 -8.19
C ARG A 30 20.15 -34.79 -8.52
N ILE A 31 20.81 -34.92 -9.65
CA ILE A 31 21.56 -36.15 -10.02
C ILE A 31 22.72 -36.42 -9.02
N GLY A 32 23.29 -35.35 -8.43
CA GLY A 32 24.29 -35.40 -7.37
C GLY A 32 23.76 -35.62 -5.95
N GLY A 33 22.48 -35.99 -5.77
CA GLY A 33 21.90 -36.43 -4.49
C GLY A 33 21.36 -35.34 -3.58
N LYS A 34 21.21 -34.08 -4.03
CA LYS A 34 20.56 -33.03 -3.23
C LYS A 34 19.03 -33.15 -3.28
N PRO A 35 18.31 -32.88 -2.16
CA PRO A 35 16.85 -32.90 -2.13
C PRO A 35 16.26 -31.93 -3.15
N ALA A 36 15.17 -32.36 -3.83
CA ALA A 36 14.53 -31.58 -4.89
C ALA A 36 14.05 -30.18 -4.41
N GLU A 37 13.52 -30.13 -3.20
CA GLU A 37 13.02 -28.89 -2.56
C GLU A 37 14.15 -27.88 -2.30
N ALA A 38 15.28 -28.32 -1.76
CA ALA A 38 16.45 -27.47 -1.53
C ALA A 38 17.05 -26.90 -2.82
N VAL A 39 17.02 -27.69 -3.91
CA VAL A 39 17.49 -27.24 -5.24
C VAL A 39 16.50 -26.23 -5.85
N MET A 40 15.19 -26.45 -5.69
CA MET A 40 14.16 -25.54 -6.20
C MET A 40 14.20 -24.21 -5.44
N SER A 41 14.33 -24.24 -4.12
CA SER A 41 14.49 -23.04 -3.29
C SER A 41 15.74 -22.22 -3.70
N ASP A 42 16.89 -22.84 -3.88
CA ASP A 42 18.13 -22.17 -4.35
C ASP A 42 17.95 -21.52 -5.74
N ILE A 43 17.23 -22.21 -6.66
CA ILE A 43 16.93 -21.65 -7.99
C ILE A 43 15.97 -20.46 -7.89
N GLN A 44 14.92 -20.57 -7.11
CA GLN A 44 13.93 -19.51 -6.89
C GLN A 44 14.58 -18.29 -6.26
N GLN A 45 15.35 -18.46 -5.20
CA GLN A 45 16.06 -17.39 -4.51
C GLN A 45 17.03 -16.66 -5.44
N ARG A 46 17.89 -17.36 -6.18
CA ARG A 46 18.85 -16.73 -7.12
C ARG A 46 18.16 -16.07 -8.30
N THR A 47 17.00 -16.57 -8.71
CA THR A 47 16.22 -15.95 -9.77
C THR A 47 15.60 -14.65 -9.26
N ALA A 48 15.02 -14.66 -8.06
CA ALA A 48 14.53 -13.47 -7.38
C ALA A 48 15.66 -12.43 -7.26
N GLU A 49 16.82 -12.79 -6.70
CA GLU A 49 17.99 -11.90 -6.58
C GLU A 49 18.39 -11.25 -7.91
N GLN A 50 18.41 -12.03 -9.00
CA GLN A 50 18.75 -11.49 -10.31
C GLN A 50 17.69 -10.54 -10.85
N VAL A 51 16.41 -10.89 -10.70
CA VAL A 51 15.27 -10.02 -11.07
C VAL A 51 15.36 -8.71 -10.31
N PHE A 52 15.51 -8.76 -8.98
CA PHE A 52 15.59 -7.57 -8.14
C PHE A 52 16.80 -6.68 -8.45
N ARG A 53 17.98 -7.27 -8.63
CA ARG A 53 19.17 -6.51 -9.03
C ARG A 53 18.96 -5.78 -10.35
N THR A 54 18.33 -6.44 -11.32
CA THR A 54 18.05 -5.85 -12.62
C THR A 54 17.02 -4.73 -12.52
N LEU A 55 16.03 -4.88 -11.63
CA LEU A 55 14.99 -3.88 -11.39
C LEU A 55 15.51 -2.69 -10.56
N GLY A 56 16.39 -2.93 -9.58
CA GLY A 56 17.05 -1.86 -8.79
C GLY A 56 17.98 -0.95 -9.62
N GLU A 57 18.39 -1.41 -10.80
CA GLU A 57 19.16 -0.59 -11.76
C GLU A 57 18.27 0.31 -12.65
N LEU A 58 16.93 0.14 -12.59
CA LEU A 58 15.95 0.97 -13.30
C LEU A 58 15.67 2.24 -12.47
N LYS A 59 16.37 3.32 -12.76
CA LYS A 59 16.20 4.61 -12.07
C LYS A 59 14.79 5.16 -12.31
N GLY A 60 14.02 5.38 -11.25
CA GLY A 60 12.63 5.86 -11.28
C GLY A 60 11.58 4.73 -11.20
N GLY A 61 11.86 3.54 -11.75
CA GLY A 61 11.03 2.36 -11.57
C GLY A 61 11.21 1.66 -10.22
N ALA A 62 12.32 1.93 -9.51
CA ALA A 62 12.63 1.26 -8.25
C ALA A 62 11.65 1.61 -7.12
N MET A 63 11.20 2.86 -7.04
CA MET A 63 10.20 3.29 -6.06
C MET A 63 8.82 2.67 -6.33
N LYS A 64 8.41 2.68 -7.61
CA LYS A 64 7.13 2.08 -8.03
C LYS A 64 7.16 0.57 -8.01
N PHE A 65 8.30 -0.01 -8.26
CA PHE A 65 8.48 -1.44 -8.09
C PHE A 65 8.40 -1.87 -6.61
N GLY A 66 8.88 -1.03 -5.69
CA GLY A 66 8.66 -1.23 -4.25
C GLY A 66 7.17 -1.24 -3.90
N GLN A 67 6.38 -0.35 -4.48
CA GLN A 67 4.92 -0.34 -4.33
C GLN A 67 4.25 -1.53 -5.04
N ALA A 68 4.68 -1.88 -6.25
CA ALA A 68 4.23 -3.10 -6.94
C ALA A 68 4.64 -4.37 -6.19
N LEU A 69 5.82 -4.39 -5.59
CA LEU A 69 6.27 -5.49 -4.73
C LEU A 69 5.41 -5.58 -3.48
N SER A 70 4.96 -4.48 -2.89
CA SER A 70 4.03 -4.54 -1.76
C SER A 70 2.68 -5.16 -2.13
N VAL A 71 2.27 -5.11 -3.40
CA VAL A 71 1.14 -5.92 -3.93
C VAL A 71 1.53 -7.38 -4.08
N LEU A 72 2.75 -7.65 -4.55
CA LEU A 72 3.32 -9.00 -4.66
C LEU A 72 3.77 -9.56 -3.30
N GLU A 73 4.13 -8.71 -2.34
CA GLU A 73 4.44 -9.10 -0.95
C GLU A 73 3.31 -9.88 -0.30
N ALA A 74 2.06 -9.53 -0.58
CA ALA A 74 0.91 -10.30 -0.10
C ALA A 74 0.81 -11.71 -0.75
N ALA A 75 1.53 -11.94 -1.86
CA ALA A 75 1.50 -13.18 -2.64
C ALA A 75 2.84 -13.95 -2.62
N LEU A 76 3.93 -13.36 -2.12
CA LEU A 76 5.27 -13.97 -2.10
C LEU A 76 5.74 -14.24 -0.67
N PRO A 77 6.51 -15.34 -0.45
CA PRO A 77 7.11 -15.63 0.86
C PRO A 77 8.05 -14.51 1.34
N GLU A 78 7.98 -14.18 2.63
CA GLU A 78 8.78 -13.12 3.30
C GLU A 78 10.29 -13.29 3.08
N GLU A 79 10.77 -14.52 3.02
CA GLU A 79 12.18 -14.85 2.75
C GLU A 79 12.63 -14.36 1.36
N MET A 80 11.68 -14.19 0.43
CA MET A 80 11.96 -13.66 -0.92
C MET A 80 11.90 -12.13 -0.97
N VAL A 81 11.20 -11.49 -0.06
CA VAL A 81 10.91 -10.05 -0.08
C VAL A 81 11.75 -9.27 0.93
N GLY A 82 11.94 -9.80 2.14
CA GLY A 82 12.62 -9.14 3.25
C GLY A 82 13.98 -8.51 2.92
N PRO A 83 14.92 -9.25 2.29
CA PRO A 83 16.24 -8.71 1.94
C PRO A 83 16.25 -7.56 0.96
N TYR A 84 15.14 -7.36 0.24
CA TYR A 84 15.01 -6.34 -0.81
C TYR A 84 14.29 -5.08 -0.34
N ARG A 85 13.44 -5.19 0.70
CA ARG A 85 12.75 -4.06 1.33
C ARG A 85 13.74 -2.99 1.77
N ASP A 86 14.82 -3.37 2.46
CA ASP A 86 15.88 -2.46 2.91
C ASP A 86 16.61 -1.78 1.76
N GLN A 87 16.79 -2.47 0.64
CA GLN A 87 17.46 -1.90 -0.54
C GLN A 87 16.53 -0.95 -1.31
N LEU A 88 15.23 -1.25 -1.37
CA LEU A 88 14.23 -0.38 -1.99
C LEU A 88 14.05 0.90 -1.19
N THR A 89 14.00 0.82 0.13
CA THR A 89 13.96 2.00 1.01
C THR A 89 15.19 2.90 0.80
N LYS A 90 16.40 2.32 0.72
CA LYS A 90 17.63 3.07 0.42
C LYS A 90 17.64 3.71 -0.97
N LEU A 91 16.92 3.15 -1.94
CA LEU A 91 16.79 3.72 -3.29
C LEU A 91 15.80 4.90 -3.32
N GLN A 92 14.81 4.91 -2.43
CA GLN A 92 13.90 6.05 -2.25
C GLN A 92 14.64 7.29 -1.76
N ASP A 93 15.58 7.12 -0.84
CA ASP A 93 16.37 8.21 -0.26
C ASP A 93 17.52 8.71 -1.15
N ALA A 94 17.86 8.01 -2.23
CA ALA A 94 19.07 8.25 -3.02
C ALA A 94 18.90 9.17 -4.25
N ALA A 95 17.70 9.66 -4.56
CA ALA A 95 17.48 10.56 -5.69
C ALA A 95 18.00 11.96 -5.34
N PRO A 96 18.94 12.55 -6.14
CA PRO A 96 19.38 13.92 -5.89
C PRO A 96 18.20 14.89 -6.04
N PRO A 97 18.10 15.90 -5.16
CA PRO A 97 17.04 16.90 -5.25
C PRO A 97 17.03 17.60 -6.62
N MET A 98 15.84 17.90 -7.11
CA MET A 98 15.67 18.70 -8.31
C MET A 98 16.16 20.14 -8.05
N PRO A 99 16.92 20.75 -8.97
CA PRO A 99 17.36 22.14 -8.83
C PRO A 99 16.17 23.10 -8.68
N THR A 100 16.31 24.11 -7.82
CA THR A 100 15.26 25.11 -7.57
C THR A 100 14.82 25.86 -8.85
N SER A 101 15.71 26.03 -9.84
CA SER A 101 15.34 26.59 -11.15
C SER A 101 14.30 25.73 -11.86
N THR A 102 14.52 24.41 -11.87
CA THR A 102 13.59 23.45 -12.48
C THR A 102 12.26 23.40 -11.72
N VAL A 103 12.29 23.46 -10.38
CA VAL A 103 11.06 23.58 -9.57
C VAL A 103 10.24 24.78 -10.01
N ARG A 104 10.88 25.95 -10.17
CA ARG A 104 10.22 27.18 -10.61
C ARG A 104 9.66 27.11 -12.03
N GLU A 105 10.34 26.39 -12.91
CA GLU A 105 9.85 26.12 -14.28
C GLU A 105 8.58 25.30 -14.26
N VAL A 106 8.55 24.21 -13.46
CA VAL A 106 7.37 23.36 -13.31
C VAL A 106 6.20 24.14 -12.69
N LEU A 107 6.46 24.92 -11.63
CA LEU A 107 5.45 25.78 -11.02
C LEU A 107 4.84 26.78 -12.01
N ALA A 108 5.67 27.42 -12.83
CA ALA A 108 5.21 28.39 -13.84
C ALA A 108 4.42 27.72 -14.97
N GLN A 109 4.77 26.50 -15.35
CA GLN A 109 4.07 25.75 -16.39
C GLN A 109 2.71 25.25 -15.93
N ASP A 110 2.60 24.83 -14.70
CA ASP A 110 1.43 24.12 -14.19
C ASP A 110 0.44 25.02 -13.44
N LEU A 111 0.92 26.00 -12.65
CA LEU A 111 0.10 26.98 -11.92
C LEU A 111 -0.08 28.31 -12.64
N GLY A 112 0.53 28.49 -13.82
CA GLY A 112 0.45 29.74 -14.60
C GLY A 112 1.57 30.72 -14.29
N ALA A 113 1.68 31.77 -15.12
CA ALA A 113 2.78 32.74 -15.06
C ALA A 113 2.75 33.62 -13.78
N ASP A 114 1.60 33.76 -13.17
CA ASP A 114 1.33 34.55 -11.97
C ASP A 114 1.43 33.77 -10.65
N TRP A 115 1.89 32.51 -10.71
CA TRP A 115 2.03 31.67 -9.51
C TRP A 115 2.75 32.36 -8.34
N LYS A 116 3.66 33.30 -8.60
CA LYS A 116 4.41 34.05 -7.58
C LYS A 116 3.56 35.07 -6.82
N THR A 117 2.40 35.44 -7.32
CA THR A 117 1.47 36.34 -6.61
C THR A 117 0.85 35.61 -5.43
N HIS A 118 0.67 34.30 -5.57
CA HIS A 118 0.12 33.43 -4.55
C HIS A 118 1.22 32.74 -3.72
N LEU A 119 2.18 32.05 -4.34
CA LEU A 119 3.29 31.42 -3.63
C LEU A 119 4.40 32.45 -3.36
N VAL A 120 4.25 33.20 -2.27
CA VAL A 120 5.11 34.35 -1.92
C VAL A 120 6.49 33.93 -1.40
N TRP A 121 6.60 32.72 -0.89
CA TRP A 121 7.87 32.13 -0.45
C TRP A 121 7.88 30.62 -0.71
N LEU A 122 9.07 30.10 -1.04
CA LEU A 122 9.34 28.68 -1.24
C LEU A 122 10.73 28.35 -0.73
N ASP A 123 10.84 27.29 0.09
CA ASP A 123 12.14 26.82 0.57
C ASP A 123 13.06 26.43 -0.60
N GLY A 124 14.34 26.77 -0.49
CA GLY A 124 15.35 26.50 -1.52
C GLY A 124 15.71 25.01 -1.68
N GLY A 125 15.44 24.18 -0.67
CA GLY A 125 15.62 22.75 -0.70
C GLY A 125 14.32 21.99 -0.46
N PRO A 126 14.18 20.71 -0.86
CA PRO A 126 13.03 19.91 -0.53
C PRO A 126 13.05 19.53 0.95
N THR A 127 11.88 19.58 1.58
CA THR A 127 11.65 19.08 2.94
C THR A 127 11.51 17.54 2.97
N ALA A 128 10.99 16.96 1.88
CA ALA A 128 10.80 15.52 1.74
C ALA A 128 10.87 15.08 0.27
N ALA A 129 11.21 13.81 0.06
CA ALA A 129 11.04 13.15 -1.23
C ALA A 129 9.59 12.63 -1.35
N ALA A 130 9.04 12.67 -2.56
CA ALA A 130 7.81 11.99 -2.93
C ALA A 130 8.12 10.88 -3.93
N SER A 131 7.17 9.96 -4.19
CA SER A 131 7.39 8.80 -5.09
C SER A 131 7.91 9.20 -6.47
N ILE A 132 7.38 10.26 -7.06
CA ILE A 132 7.73 10.77 -8.39
C ILE A 132 8.07 12.26 -8.40
N GLY A 133 8.38 12.84 -7.23
CA GLY A 133 8.64 14.27 -7.08
C GLY A 133 9.32 14.59 -5.77
N GLN A 134 9.20 15.83 -5.36
CA GLN A 134 9.69 16.33 -4.07
C GLN A 134 8.72 17.32 -3.46
N VAL A 135 8.77 17.48 -2.14
CA VAL A 135 7.90 18.38 -1.37
C VAL A 135 8.75 19.51 -0.81
N HIS A 136 8.31 20.74 -0.99
CA HIS A 136 8.90 21.92 -0.39
C HIS A 136 7.94 22.56 0.61
N ARG A 137 8.46 23.19 1.65
CA ARG A 137 7.69 24.13 2.45
C ARG A 137 7.58 25.44 1.71
N GLY A 138 6.40 26.06 1.73
CA GLY A 138 6.13 27.35 1.10
C GLY A 138 5.20 28.19 1.93
N ARG A 139 4.93 29.41 1.45
CA ARG A 139 3.91 30.30 2.00
C ARG A 139 3.00 30.78 0.89
N TRP A 140 1.72 30.54 1.05
CA TRP A 140 0.71 30.87 0.07
C TRP A 140 -0.12 32.06 0.57
N ARG A 141 -0.36 33.02 -0.32
CA ARG A 141 -1.26 34.14 -0.09
C ARG A 141 -2.55 33.89 -0.85
N ASP A 142 -3.67 33.87 -0.16
CA ASP A 142 -5.00 33.72 -0.77
C ASP A 142 -5.49 35.05 -1.40
N GLU A 143 -6.73 35.00 -1.95
CA GLU A 143 -7.36 36.17 -2.59
C GLU A 143 -7.66 37.31 -1.61
N ASP A 144 -7.86 36.98 -0.33
CA ASP A 144 -8.09 37.97 0.73
C ASP A 144 -6.78 38.55 1.29
N GLY A 145 -5.61 38.10 0.79
CA GLY A 145 -4.28 38.52 1.20
C GLY A 145 -3.76 37.84 2.47
N VAL A 146 -4.46 36.83 2.98
CA VAL A 146 -4.03 36.04 4.15
C VAL A 146 -2.94 35.07 3.72
N GLU A 147 -1.85 35.04 4.48
CA GLU A 147 -0.73 34.11 4.23
C GLU A 147 -0.81 32.90 5.15
N LYS A 148 -0.64 31.71 4.56
CA LYS A 148 -0.57 30.45 5.28
C LYS A 148 0.60 29.61 4.81
N ASP A 149 1.17 28.81 5.72
CA ASP A 149 2.21 27.87 5.38
C ASP A 149 1.61 26.69 4.59
N VAL A 150 2.34 26.26 3.56
CA VAL A 150 1.90 25.19 2.64
C VAL A 150 3.00 24.18 2.37
N ALA A 151 2.57 22.96 2.03
CA ALA A 151 3.41 21.95 1.39
C ALA A 151 3.19 22.02 -0.12
N VAL A 152 4.28 22.13 -0.87
CA VAL A 152 4.28 22.22 -2.33
C VAL A 152 4.95 20.97 -2.90
N LYS A 153 4.12 20.03 -3.38
CA LYS A 153 4.55 18.77 -4.02
C LYS A 153 4.75 19.04 -5.50
N VAL A 154 5.96 18.77 -6.01
CA VAL A 154 6.35 19.07 -7.41
C VAL A 154 6.90 17.81 -8.05
N GLN A 155 6.34 17.41 -9.19
CA GLN A 155 6.73 16.22 -9.92
C GLN A 155 8.06 16.42 -10.65
N TYR A 156 8.90 15.37 -10.74
CA TYR A 156 10.13 15.41 -11.53
C TYR A 156 9.80 15.45 -13.03
N PRO A 157 10.36 16.40 -13.79
CA PRO A 157 10.18 16.46 -15.24
C PRO A 157 10.58 15.16 -15.92
N GLY A 158 9.67 14.61 -16.76
CA GLY A 158 9.88 13.35 -17.46
C GLY A 158 9.69 12.09 -16.62
N ALA A 159 9.27 12.20 -15.35
CA ALA A 159 8.98 11.06 -14.50
C ALA A 159 7.90 10.14 -15.12
N GLY A 160 6.85 10.74 -15.69
CA GLY A 160 5.78 10.00 -16.35
C GLY A 160 6.27 9.17 -17.53
N GLU A 161 7.09 9.74 -18.43
CA GLU A 161 7.64 9.02 -19.58
C GLU A 161 8.56 7.86 -19.13
N ALA A 162 9.41 8.11 -18.13
CA ALA A 162 10.30 7.10 -17.59
C ALA A 162 9.50 5.94 -16.97
N LEU A 163 8.47 6.25 -16.20
CA LEU A 163 7.64 5.28 -15.50
C LEU A 163 6.82 4.42 -16.47
N ARG A 164 6.19 5.04 -17.49
CA ARG A 164 5.49 4.32 -18.57
C ARG A 164 6.43 3.38 -19.35
N ALA A 165 7.65 3.84 -19.62
CA ALA A 165 8.65 3.00 -20.27
C ALA A 165 9.06 1.79 -19.44
N ASP A 166 9.23 1.98 -18.12
CA ASP A 166 9.60 0.92 -17.19
C ASP A 166 8.44 -0.09 -17.02
N LEU A 167 7.18 0.37 -16.91
CA LEU A 167 6.00 -0.49 -16.85
C LEU A 167 5.81 -1.32 -18.12
N LYS A 168 6.09 -0.73 -19.29
CA LYS A 168 6.04 -1.47 -20.55
C LYS A 168 7.06 -2.61 -20.60
N GLN A 169 8.23 -2.40 -19.98
CA GLN A 169 9.25 -3.45 -19.85
C GLN A 169 8.83 -4.51 -18.85
N LEU A 170 8.27 -4.12 -17.69
CA LEU A 170 7.73 -5.03 -16.69
C LEU A 170 6.61 -5.92 -17.28
N SER A 171 5.70 -5.35 -18.06
CA SER A 171 4.64 -6.09 -18.75
C SER A 171 5.17 -7.18 -19.69
N ARG A 172 6.27 -6.89 -20.38
CA ARG A 172 6.93 -7.89 -21.26
C ARG A 172 7.57 -9.00 -20.44
N LEU A 173 8.26 -8.64 -19.36
CA LEU A 173 8.89 -9.60 -18.44
C LEU A 173 7.84 -10.49 -17.77
N ALA A 174 6.76 -9.91 -17.30
CA ALA A 174 5.64 -10.60 -16.65
C ALA A 174 5.03 -11.69 -17.54
N ARG A 175 4.85 -11.41 -18.84
CA ARG A 175 4.38 -12.42 -19.83
C ARG A 175 5.36 -13.58 -20.00
N THR A 176 6.65 -13.32 -19.83
CA THR A 176 7.70 -14.37 -19.96
C THR A 176 7.81 -15.23 -18.71
N ILE A 177 7.53 -14.66 -17.53
CA ILE A 177 7.65 -15.33 -16.22
C ILE A 177 6.32 -15.99 -15.82
N GLY A 178 5.18 -15.47 -16.28
CA GLY A 178 3.85 -15.99 -15.95
C GLY A 178 3.70 -17.51 -16.00
N PRO A 179 4.19 -18.19 -17.04
CA PRO A 179 4.12 -19.66 -17.13
C PRO A 179 4.88 -20.40 -16.01
N VAL A 180 5.79 -19.72 -15.29
CA VAL A 180 6.58 -20.32 -14.18
C VAL A 180 5.76 -20.34 -12.87
N PHE A 181 4.70 -19.52 -12.80
CA PHE A 181 3.82 -19.40 -11.63
C PHE A 181 2.35 -19.69 -12.03
N PRO A 182 1.97 -20.95 -12.27
CA PRO A 182 0.66 -21.30 -12.83
C PRO A 182 -0.54 -20.92 -11.93
N GLY A 183 -0.32 -20.62 -10.65
CA GLY A 183 -1.36 -20.13 -9.73
C GLY A 183 -1.55 -18.60 -9.75
N LEU A 184 -0.67 -17.86 -10.45
CA LEU A 184 -0.69 -16.39 -10.46
C LEU A 184 -1.10 -15.89 -11.85
N ASP A 185 -2.23 -15.18 -11.94
CA ASP A 185 -2.59 -14.45 -13.15
C ASP A 185 -1.87 -13.10 -13.19
N VAL A 186 -0.72 -13.08 -13.87
CA VAL A 186 0.18 -11.93 -13.91
C VAL A 186 -0.39 -10.78 -14.76
N LYS A 187 -1.29 -11.06 -15.71
CA LYS A 187 -1.82 -10.06 -16.64
C LYS A 187 -2.69 -9.01 -15.94
N PRO A 188 -3.71 -9.38 -15.13
CA PRO A 188 -4.50 -8.41 -14.37
C PRO A 188 -3.66 -7.58 -13.40
N LEU A 189 -2.64 -8.19 -12.78
CA LEU A 189 -1.75 -7.47 -11.86
C LEU A 189 -0.94 -6.38 -12.57
N VAL A 190 -0.47 -6.66 -13.79
CA VAL A 190 0.25 -5.67 -14.60
C VAL A 190 -0.68 -4.58 -15.10
N GLU A 191 -1.89 -4.92 -15.51
CA GLU A 191 -2.91 -3.96 -15.97
C GLU A 191 -3.31 -3.01 -14.82
N GLU A 192 -3.53 -3.54 -13.62
CA GLU A 192 -3.81 -2.74 -12.42
C GLU A 192 -2.64 -1.81 -12.07
N LEU A 193 -1.42 -2.34 -12.08
CA LEU A 193 -0.22 -1.53 -11.84
C LEU A 193 -0.08 -0.39 -12.86
N GLN A 194 -0.40 -0.64 -14.13
CA GLN A 194 -0.37 0.40 -15.17
C GLN A 194 -1.42 1.47 -14.90
N ALA A 195 -2.66 1.08 -14.60
CA ALA A 195 -3.75 2.00 -14.31
C ALA A 195 -3.41 2.89 -13.10
N ARG A 196 -2.94 2.31 -12.00
CA ARG A 196 -2.54 3.07 -10.80
C ARG A 196 -1.39 4.03 -11.06
N THR A 197 -0.43 3.62 -11.86
CA THR A 197 0.69 4.49 -12.22
C THR A 197 0.26 5.69 -13.06
N GLU A 198 -0.68 5.52 -13.98
CA GLU A 198 -1.24 6.63 -14.75
C GLU A 198 -2.01 7.60 -13.84
N GLU A 199 -2.79 7.08 -12.87
CA GLU A 199 -3.50 7.90 -11.89
C GLU A 199 -2.53 8.75 -11.04
N GLU A 200 -1.41 8.18 -10.57
CA GLU A 200 -0.42 8.91 -9.78
C GLU A 200 0.35 9.99 -10.55
N LEU A 201 0.32 9.95 -11.88
CA LEU A 201 0.96 10.97 -12.72
C LEU A 201 0.14 12.27 -12.83
N ASP A 202 -1.12 12.26 -12.42
CA ASP A 202 -1.98 13.43 -12.45
C ASP A 202 -2.36 13.86 -11.01
N TYR A 203 -1.64 14.84 -10.47
CA TYR A 203 -1.88 15.35 -9.13
C TYR A 203 -3.27 15.98 -8.92
N ARG A 204 -4.02 16.26 -9.98
CA ARG A 204 -5.42 16.69 -9.86
C ARG A 204 -6.29 15.58 -9.28
N LEU A 205 -6.02 14.31 -9.62
CA LEU A 205 -6.74 13.17 -9.06
C LEU A 205 -6.44 12.98 -7.57
N GLU A 206 -5.17 13.17 -7.16
CA GLU A 206 -4.77 13.19 -5.76
C GLU A 206 -5.45 14.34 -5.01
N ALA A 207 -5.46 15.55 -5.60
CA ALA A 207 -6.12 16.72 -5.03
C ALA A 207 -7.63 16.52 -4.82
N ASP A 208 -8.31 15.91 -5.80
CA ASP A 208 -9.75 15.65 -5.70
C ASP A 208 -10.06 14.62 -4.62
N ALA A 209 -9.25 13.58 -4.48
CA ALA A 209 -9.37 12.63 -3.39
C ALA A 209 -9.12 13.32 -2.04
N GLN A 210 -8.03 14.09 -1.91
CA GLN A 210 -7.70 14.80 -0.67
C GLN A 210 -8.79 15.80 -0.27
N ARG A 211 -9.39 16.56 -1.20
CA ARG A 211 -10.50 17.47 -0.93
C ARG A 211 -11.72 16.73 -0.35
N ALA A 212 -12.05 15.58 -0.91
CA ALA A 212 -13.16 14.78 -0.42
C ALA A 212 -12.90 14.26 1.01
N PHE A 213 -11.67 13.81 1.31
CA PHE A 213 -11.30 13.41 2.66
C PHE A 213 -11.23 14.59 3.62
N ALA A 214 -10.67 15.75 3.22
CA ALA A 214 -10.61 16.94 4.04
C ALA A 214 -12.01 17.43 4.43
N GLU A 215 -12.96 17.44 3.48
CA GLU A 215 -14.37 17.78 3.75
C GLU A 215 -15.02 16.78 4.71
N ALA A 216 -14.85 15.48 4.47
CA ALA A 216 -15.46 14.42 5.28
C ALA A 216 -14.93 14.37 6.72
N PHE A 217 -13.69 14.80 6.95
CA PHE A 217 -13.05 14.83 8.27
C PHE A 217 -12.92 16.24 8.85
N ARG A 218 -13.61 17.23 8.28
CA ARG A 218 -13.57 18.61 8.80
C ARG A 218 -14.13 18.67 10.22
N GLY A 219 -13.29 19.14 11.16
CA GLY A 219 -13.65 19.20 12.59
C GLY A 219 -13.67 17.85 13.31
N ASP A 220 -13.19 16.78 12.68
CA ASP A 220 -13.13 15.46 13.29
C ASP A 220 -12.17 15.45 14.50
N PRO A 221 -12.56 14.83 15.63
CA PRO A 221 -11.75 14.82 16.85
C PRO A 221 -10.53 13.86 16.77
N TYR A 222 -10.49 12.96 15.80
CA TYR A 222 -9.46 11.92 15.69
C TYR A 222 -8.52 12.13 14.51
N ILE A 223 -9.05 12.64 13.39
CA ILE A 223 -8.36 12.70 12.11
C ILE A 223 -8.30 14.16 11.62
N VAL A 224 -7.17 14.53 11.00
CA VAL A 224 -7.05 15.79 10.27
C VAL A 224 -6.43 15.55 8.89
N VAL A 225 -7.04 16.12 7.88
CA VAL A 225 -6.56 16.09 6.49
C VAL A 225 -6.32 17.53 6.06
N PRO A 226 -5.10 17.88 5.57
CA PRO A 226 -4.79 19.22 5.08
C PRO A 226 -5.68 19.60 3.91
N GLU A 227 -6.15 20.84 3.89
CA GLU A 227 -6.95 21.38 2.77
C GLU A 227 -6.04 21.53 1.52
N VAL A 228 -6.61 21.29 0.35
CA VAL A 228 -5.94 21.56 -0.93
C VAL A 228 -6.10 23.03 -1.27
N VAL A 229 -4.97 23.70 -1.45
CA VAL A 229 -4.90 25.14 -1.74
C VAL A 229 -4.90 25.38 -3.26
N ALA A 230 -4.05 24.63 -3.98
CA ALA A 230 -3.98 24.68 -5.44
C ALA A 230 -3.55 23.32 -5.99
N ALA A 231 -3.95 23.00 -7.21
CA ALA A 231 -3.54 21.77 -7.88
C ALA A 231 -3.49 21.97 -9.40
N GLY A 232 -2.44 21.42 -10.01
CA GLY A 232 -2.27 21.20 -11.43
C GLY A 232 -1.99 19.74 -11.72
N GLU A 233 -1.54 19.43 -12.94
CA GLU A 233 -1.19 18.06 -13.33
C GLU A 233 0.06 17.55 -12.61
N THR A 234 1.04 18.44 -12.38
CA THR A 234 2.37 18.10 -11.85
C THR A 234 2.72 18.82 -10.55
N VAL A 235 1.82 19.65 -10.05
CA VAL A 235 1.99 20.42 -8.80
C VAL A 235 0.75 20.25 -7.93
N LEU A 236 0.97 19.95 -6.64
CA LEU A 236 -0.08 19.94 -5.61
C LEU A 236 0.36 20.84 -4.44
N VAL A 237 -0.48 21.78 -4.07
CA VAL A 237 -0.27 22.68 -2.93
C VAL A 237 -1.34 22.41 -1.88
N THR A 238 -0.92 22.02 -0.68
CA THR A 238 -1.80 21.74 0.45
C THR A 238 -1.41 22.58 1.65
N GLU A 239 -2.28 22.76 2.60
CA GLU A 239 -1.91 23.36 3.88
C GLU A 239 -0.76 22.60 4.53
N TRP A 240 0.14 23.35 5.17
CA TRP A 240 1.20 22.74 5.97
C TRP A 240 0.62 22.23 7.29
N LEU A 241 0.77 20.95 7.55
CA LEU A 241 0.31 20.36 8.78
C LEU A 241 1.41 20.44 9.85
N ASP A 242 1.23 21.30 10.85
CA ASP A 242 2.14 21.38 11.98
C ASP A 242 2.04 20.10 12.80
N SER A 243 3.09 19.31 12.73
CA SER A 243 3.15 17.99 13.35
C SER A 243 4.44 17.82 14.14
N THR A 244 4.37 17.14 15.27
CA THR A 244 5.53 16.89 16.15
C THR A 244 6.34 15.68 15.72
N SER A 245 5.66 14.69 15.07
CA SER A 245 6.27 13.40 14.76
C SER A 245 5.51 12.70 13.60
N SER A 246 5.90 11.48 13.30
CA SER A 246 5.20 10.58 12.36
C SER A 246 4.77 9.30 13.07
N LEU A 247 3.79 8.59 12.49
CA LEU A 247 3.39 7.27 13.00
C LEU A 247 4.56 6.28 12.96
N ALA A 248 5.48 6.42 11.98
CA ALA A 248 6.70 5.63 11.92
C ALA A 248 7.61 5.86 13.14
N ALA A 249 7.72 7.09 13.64
CA ALA A 249 8.47 7.39 14.85
C ALA A 249 7.76 6.86 16.12
N VAL A 250 6.43 6.90 16.16
CA VAL A 250 5.66 6.27 17.25
C VAL A 250 5.88 4.75 17.28
N ILE A 251 5.95 4.09 16.09
CA ILE A 251 6.30 2.67 16.00
C ILE A 251 7.70 2.39 16.57
N ALA A 252 8.66 3.26 16.29
CA ALA A 252 10.04 3.08 16.73
C ALA A 252 10.20 3.34 18.25
N ASP A 253 9.76 4.50 18.70
CA ASP A 253 10.14 5.05 20.01
C ASP A 253 8.96 5.47 20.90
N GLY A 254 7.71 5.37 20.41
CA GLY A 254 6.52 5.80 21.14
C GLY A 254 6.24 4.98 22.40
N THR A 255 5.64 5.60 23.39
CA THR A 255 5.12 4.95 24.60
C THR A 255 3.96 4.01 24.26
N LEU A 256 3.60 3.12 25.18
CA LEU A 256 2.45 2.24 25.01
C LEU A 256 1.14 3.05 24.83
N GLU A 257 0.99 4.11 25.61
CA GLU A 257 -0.17 5.00 25.55
C GLU A 257 -0.29 5.70 24.18
N GLU A 258 0.82 6.24 23.66
CA GLU A 258 0.85 6.83 22.32
C GLU A 258 0.53 5.80 21.22
N ARG A 259 1.07 4.60 21.33
CA ARG A 259 0.82 3.52 20.38
C ARG A 259 -0.65 3.08 20.37
N ASP A 260 -1.28 2.95 21.52
CA ASP A 260 -2.71 2.62 21.65
C ASP A 260 -3.57 3.77 21.10
N HIS A 261 -3.24 5.03 21.47
CA HIS A 261 -3.95 6.21 21.04
C HIS A 261 -3.95 6.42 19.53
N TYR A 262 -2.76 6.37 18.90
CA TYR A 262 -2.66 6.56 17.44
C TYR A 262 -3.04 5.31 16.65
N GLY A 263 -2.90 4.13 17.25
CA GLY A 263 -3.39 2.89 16.67
C GLY A 263 -4.91 2.88 16.52
N GLU A 264 -5.66 3.32 17.53
CA GLU A 264 -7.11 3.47 17.46
C GLU A 264 -7.52 4.45 16.36
N ARG A 265 -6.88 5.63 16.28
CA ARG A 265 -7.16 6.63 15.24
C ARG A 265 -6.86 6.09 13.84
N PHE A 266 -5.80 5.33 13.71
CA PHE A 266 -5.44 4.69 12.46
C PHE A 266 -6.51 3.66 12.01
N VAL A 267 -7.03 2.82 12.91
CA VAL A 267 -8.13 1.90 12.61
C VAL A 267 -9.38 2.67 12.20
N ARG A 268 -9.75 3.72 12.96
CA ARG A 268 -10.89 4.57 12.61
C ARG A 268 -10.75 5.13 11.21
N PHE A 269 -9.61 5.69 10.86
CA PHE A 269 -9.37 6.20 9.50
C PHE A 269 -9.56 5.13 8.42
N LEU A 270 -9.05 3.90 8.64
CA LEU A 270 -9.17 2.82 7.65
C LEU A 270 -10.60 2.40 7.35
N PHE A 271 -11.49 2.47 8.32
CA PHE A 271 -12.90 2.06 8.17
C PHE A 271 -13.86 3.23 7.96
N GLU A 272 -13.70 4.33 8.69
CA GLU A 272 -14.55 5.50 8.54
C GLU A 272 -14.26 6.27 7.24
N GLY A 273 -13.01 6.28 6.76
CA GLY A 273 -12.65 6.89 5.48
C GLY A 273 -13.53 6.39 4.33
N PRO A 274 -13.57 5.07 4.05
CA PRO A 274 -14.46 4.50 3.06
C PRO A 274 -15.94 4.77 3.31
N ALA A 275 -16.39 4.73 4.57
CA ALA A 275 -17.77 4.97 4.92
C ALA A 275 -18.21 6.42 4.64
N ARG A 276 -17.34 7.40 4.87
CA ARG A 276 -17.63 8.83 4.72
C ARG A 276 -17.41 9.36 3.30
N THR A 277 -16.40 8.81 2.58
CA THR A 277 -15.96 9.36 1.28
C THR A 277 -16.32 8.48 0.09
N GLY A 278 -16.68 7.22 0.31
CA GLY A 278 -16.81 6.23 -0.76
C GLY A 278 -15.48 5.83 -1.40
N MET A 279 -14.36 6.15 -0.77
CA MET A 279 -13.03 5.90 -1.27
C MET A 279 -12.17 5.19 -0.24
N LEU A 280 -11.35 4.25 -0.70
CA LEU A 280 -10.40 3.51 0.12
C LEU A 280 -9.01 4.14 -0.02
N HIS A 281 -8.40 4.58 1.07
CA HIS A 281 -6.99 4.96 1.11
C HIS A 281 -6.13 3.70 1.05
N ALA A 282 -5.54 3.42 -0.13
CA ALA A 282 -4.91 2.14 -0.42
C ALA A 282 -3.39 2.10 -0.15
N ASP A 283 -2.84 3.13 0.51
CA ASP A 283 -1.43 3.17 0.94
C ASP A 283 -1.30 3.52 2.44
N PRO A 284 -1.58 2.57 3.33
CA PRO A 284 -1.52 2.79 4.78
C PRO A 284 -0.08 2.89 5.34
N HIS A 285 0.92 3.31 4.55
CA HIS A 285 2.31 3.40 4.99
C HIS A 285 2.47 4.38 6.17
N PRO A 286 3.21 4.02 7.26
CA PRO A 286 3.30 4.84 8.47
C PRO A 286 3.90 6.24 8.26
N GLY A 287 4.68 6.44 7.19
CA GLY A 287 5.24 7.74 6.79
C GLY A 287 4.19 8.73 6.31
N ASN A 288 3.03 8.25 5.85
CA ASN A 288 1.91 9.07 5.38
C ASN A 288 1.05 9.63 6.51
N PHE A 289 1.35 9.24 7.76
CA PHE A 289 0.59 9.66 8.94
C PHE A 289 1.45 10.51 9.88
N ARG A 290 0.90 11.62 10.33
CA ARG A 290 1.58 12.62 11.17
C ARG A 290 0.86 12.77 12.50
N ILE A 291 1.64 13.09 13.53
CA ILE A 291 1.11 13.36 14.86
C ILE A 291 0.87 14.85 15.00
N VAL A 292 -0.39 15.24 15.13
CA VAL A 292 -0.81 16.63 15.24
C VAL A 292 -1.29 16.88 16.67
N PRO A 293 -0.49 17.58 17.51
CA PRO A 293 -0.83 17.80 18.89
C PRO A 293 -2.09 18.66 19.02
N ASP A 294 -2.81 18.50 20.12
CA ASP A 294 -3.87 19.44 20.50
C ASP A 294 -3.26 20.75 21.00
N ALA A 295 -4.05 21.81 20.91
CA ALA A 295 -3.62 23.16 21.34
C ALA A 295 -3.24 23.24 22.84
N ASP A 296 -3.80 22.38 23.65
CA ASP A 296 -3.53 22.24 25.09
C ASP A 296 -2.34 21.30 25.41
N GLY A 297 -1.66 20.76 24.37
CA GLY A 297 -0.53 19.85 24.53
C GLY A 297 -0.92 18.38 24.76
N GLY A 298 -2.17 18.01 24.52
CA GLY A 298 -2.63 16.62 24.50
C GLY A 298 -2.01 15.82 23.36
N MET A 299 -2.24 14.50 23.35
CA MET A 299 -1.74 13.60 22.30
C MET A 299 -2.30 13.92 20.90
N GLY A 300 -3.48 14.54 20.84
CA GLY A 300 -4.03 15.11 19.63
C GLY A 300 -4.52 14.11 18.59
N ARG A 301 -4.45 14.52 17.32
CA ARG A 301 -5.07 13.84 16.19
C ARG A 301 -4.03 13.18 15.28
N LEU A 302 -4.51 12.24 14.45
CA LEU A 302 -3.71 11.64 13.37
C LEU A 302 -3.92 12.43 12.09
N GLY A 303 -2.85 13.04 11.57
CA GLY A 303 -2.84 13.73 10.29
C GLY A 303 -2.56 12.77 9.14
N VAL A 304 -3.27 12.90 8.03
CA VAL A 304 -3.11 12.07 6.82
C VAL A 304 -2.64 12.95 5.66
N LEU A 305 -1.51 12.60 5.02
CA LEU A 305 -0.83 13.49 4.09
C LEU A 305 -0.89 13.10 2.61
N ASP A 306 -0.87 11.82 2.27
CA ASP A 306 -0.70 11.34 0.89
C ASP A 306 -1.99 10.65 0.41
N PHE A 307 -2.59 11.17 -0.65
CA PHE A 307 -3.80 10.64 -1.28
C PHE A 307 -3.56 10.19 -2.73
N GLY A 308 -2.29 9.98 -3.11
CA GLY A 308 -1.92 9.51 -4.45
C GLY A 308 -2.32 8.07 -4.74
N ALA A 309 -2.62 7.27 -3.70
CA ALA A 309 -3.09 5.90 -3.85
C ALA A 309 -4.47 5.72 -3.20
N VAL A 310 -5.50 6.25 -3.86
CA VAL A 310 -6.90 6.14 -3.41
C VAL A 310 -7.71 5.36 -4.44
N ALA A 311 -8.49 4.38 -3.99
CA ALA A 311 -9.38 3.60 -4.83
C ALA A 311 -10.85 4.01 -4.59
N ARG A 312 -11.56 4.40 -5.64
CA ARG A 312 -13.01 4.62 -5.58
C ARG A 312 -13.73 3.29 -5.44
N LEU A 313 -14.61 3.19 -4.46
CA LEU A 313 -15.41 1.99 -4.24
C LEU A 313 -16.61 1.97 -5.19
N PRO A 314 -16.95 0.80 -5.81
CA PRO A 314 -17.99 0.72 -6.82
C PRO A 314 -19.36 1.23 -6.37
N GLU A 315 -19.73 0.96 -5.10
CA GLU A 315 -21.01 1.39 -4.51
C GLU A 315 -20.87 2.62 -3.60
N GLY A 316 -19.72 3.31 -3.64
CA GLY A 316 -19.44 4.41 -2.72
C GLY A 316 -19.28 3.96 -1.26
N ARG A 317 -19.03 2.69 -1.00
CA ARG A 317 -18.83 2.10 0.33
C ARG A 317 -18.13 0.75 0.23
N LEU A 318 -17.62 0.26 1.34
CA LEU A 318 -17.11 -1.12 1.44
C LEU A 318 -18.25 -2.12 1.17
N PRO A 319 -17.95 -3.27 0.52
CA PRO A 319 -18.96 -4.28 0.26
C PRO A 319 -19.61 -4.79 1.55
N SER A 320 -20.94 -4.78 1.63
CA SER A 320 -21.66 -5.27 2.80
C SER A 320 -21.47 -6.77 3.03
N ALA A 321 -21.22 -7.53 1.95
CA ALA A 321 -20.84 -8.93 2.03
C ALA A 321 -19.62 -9.17 2.93
N MET A 322 -18.66 -8.24 2.94
CA MET A 322 -17.47 -8.36 3.78
C MET A 322 -17.80 -8.32 5.27
N GLY A 323 -18.61 -7.36 5.71
CA GLY A 323 -19.08 -7.30 7.10
C GLY A 323 -19.92 -8.51 7.49
N LYS A 324 -20.83 -8.93 6.59
CA LYS A 324 -21.63 -10.15 6.76
C LYS A 324 -20.74 -11.39 6.95
N LEU A 325 -19.75 -11.58 6.08
CA LEU A 325 -18.83 -12.73 6.15
C LEU A 325 -17.98 -12.72 7.42
N MET A 326 -17.48 -11.55 7.84
CA MET A 326 -16.74 -11.43 9.11
C MET A 326 -17.61 -11.76 10.31
N ARG A 327 -18.88 -11.32 10.33
CA ARG A 327 -19.83 -11.66 11.37
C ARG A 327 -20.11 -13.15 11.40
N LEU A 328 -20.45 -13.76 10.26
CA LEU A 328 -20.70 -15.21 10.17
C LEU A 328 -19.51 -16.04 10.65
N ALA A 329 -18.28 -15.61 10.29
CA ALA A 329 -17.07 -16.27 10.78
C ALA A 329 -16.89 -16.10 12.30
N GLY A 330 -17.19 -14.92 12.84
CA GLY A 330 -17.15 -14.65 14.28
C GLY A 330 -18.20 -15.42 15.07
N ASP A 331 -19.39 -15.61 14.52
CA ASP A 331 -20.51 -16.36 15.11
C ASP A 331 -20.32 -17.88 14.97
N GLY A 332 -19.37 -18.33 14.14
CA GLY A 332 -19.12 -19.76 13.89
C GLY A 332 -20.18 -20.42 13.00
N ASP A 333 -20.93 -19.64 12.20
CA ASP A 333 -21.91 -20.18 11.25
C ASP A 333 -21.22 -20.65 9.96
N HIS A 334 -20.76 -21.88 10.01
CA HIS A 334 -19.94 -22.51 8.98
C HIS A 334 -20.62 -22.59 7.62
N ASP A 335 -21.89 -22.98 7.61
CA ASP A 335 -22.64 -23.23 6.38
C ASP A 335 -22.98 -21.93 5.68
N ALA A 336 -23.50 -20.95 6.40
CA ALA A 336 -23.79 -19.62 5.85
C ALA A 336 -22.52 -18.88 5.43
N LEU A 337 -21.41 -19.05 6.16
CA LEU A 337 -20.10 -18.48 5.76
C LEU A 337 -19.59 -19.07 4.45
N LEU A 338 -19.61 -20.40 4.29
CA LEU A 338 -19.14 -21.07 3.08
C LEU A 338 -20.01 -20.70 1.87
N GLU A 339 -21.32 -20.59 2.06
CA GLU A 339 -22.25 -20.16 1.00
C GLU A 339 -21.95 -18.71 0.59
N GLY A 340 -21.85 -17.78 1.55
CA GLY A 340 -21.51 -16.39 1.26
C GLY A 340 -20.17 -16.22 0.59
N LEU A 341 -19.14 -17.01 0.96
CA LEU A 341 -17.85 -17.00 0.28
C LEU A 341 -17.93 -17.50 -1.17
N ARG A 342 -18.88 -18.42 -1.48
CA ARG A 342 -19.14 -18.86 -2.86
C ARG A 342 -19.87 -17.80 -3.67
N GLU A 343 -20.90 -17.18 -3.10
CA GLU A 343 -21.63 -16.08 -3.73
C GLU A 343 -20.69 -14.94 -4.14
N GLU A 344 -19.74 -14.59 -3.29
CA GLU A 344 -18.75 -13.54 -3.53
C GLU A 344 -17.56 -13.98 -4.41
N GLY A 345 -17.49 -15.26 -4.77
CA GLY A 345 -16.43 -15.79 -5.65
C GLY A 345 -15.10 -16.09 -4.98
N PHE A 346 -15.03 -16.07 -3.65
CA PHE A 346 -13.84 -16.50 -2.91
C PHE A 346 -13.64 -18.02 -2.96
N VAL A 347 -14.70 -18.78 -3.12
CA VAL A 347 -14.68 -20.23 -3.24
C VAL A 347 -15.36 -20.66 -4.53
N LYS A 348 -14.63 -21.31 -5.44
CA LYS A 348 -15.21 -21.82 -6.69
C LYS A 348 -16.13 -23.02 -6.40
N GLU A 349 -17.27 -23.13 -7.07
CA GLU A 349 -18.29 -24.18 -6.86
C GLU A 349 -17.73 -25.61 -6.81
N ARG A 350 -16.69 -25.90 -7.60
CA ARG A 350 -16.06 -27.24 -7.68
C ARG A 350 -15.16 -27.55 -6.49
N ILE A 351 -14.83 -26.55 -5.67
CA ILE A 351 -13.90 -26.70 -4.54
C ILE A 351 -14.67 -27.15 -3.30
N LYS A 352 -14.28 -28.29 -2.77
CA LYS A 352 -14.74 -28.74 -1.45
C LYS A 352 -13.75 -28.27 -0.40
N LEU A 353 -14.25 -27.55 0.59
CA LEU A 353 -13.51 -27.10 1.75
C LEU A 353 -14.06 -27.77 3.00
N ASP A 354 -13.19 -28.09 3.92
CA ASP A 354 -13.57 -28.43 5.28
C ASP A 354 -13.96 -27.15 6.02
N ALA A 355 -15.14 -27.14 6.62
CA ALA A 355 -15.70 -25.94 7.23
C ALA A 355 -14.91 -25.50 8.47
N GLN A 356 -14.41 -26.44 9.27
CA GLN A 356 -13.60 -26.11 10.44
C GLN A 356 -12.25 -25.55 10.02
N ALA A 357 -11.57 -26.18 9.04
CA ALA A 357 -10.30 -25.68 8.51
C ALA A 357 -10.44 -24.28 7.87
N LEU A 358 -11.60 -24.00 7.27
CA LEU A 358 -11.90 -22.65 6.74
C LEU A 358 -12.01 -21.61 7.85
N LEU A 359 -12.72 -21.92 8.95
CA LEU A 359 -12.80 -21.03 10.10
C LEU A 359 -11.42 -20.81 10.73
N ASP A 360 -10.66 -21.88 10.92
CA ASP A 360 -9.31 -21.79 11.46
C ASP A 360 -8.39 -20.92 10.58
N TYR A 361 -8.60 -20.96 9.26
CA TYR A 361 -7.90 -20.09 8.32
C TYR A 361 -8.32 -18.61 8.49
N LEU A 362 -9.62 -18.35 8.65
CA LEU A 362 -10.17 -17.00 8.76
C LEU A 362 -10.05 -16.40 10.17
N ASP A 363 -9.73 -17.20 11.18
CA ASP A 363 -9.64 -16.78 12.59
C ASP A 363 -8.80 -15.49 12.80
N PRO A 364 -7.63 -15.29 12.17
CA PRO A 364 -6.86 -14.06 12.32
C PRO A 364 -7.62 -12.79 11.91
N PHE A 365 -8.54 -12.91 10.99
CA PHE A 365 -9.34 -11.77 10.51
C PHE A 365 -10.50 -11.44 11.44
N VAL A 366 -10.97 -12.43 12.21
CA VAL A 366 -12.12 -12.28 13.10
C VAL A 366 -11.75 -12.26 14.59
N GLU A 367 -10.60 -12.82 14.98
CA GLU A 367 -10.13 -12.81 16.37
C GLU A 367 -10.15 -11.41 17.00
N PRO A 368 -9.72 -10.33 16.30
CA PRO A 368 -9.82 -8.97 16.83
C PRO A 368 -11.25 -8.50 17.11
N THR A 369 -12.26 -9.14 16.53
CA THR A 369 -13.68 -8.80 16.74
C THR A 369 -14.35 -9.57 17.89
N LYS A 370 -13.68 -10.58 18.44
CA LYS A 370 -14.24 -11.45 19.49
C LYS A 370 -14.14 -10.84 20.89
N VAL A 371 -13.36 -9.78 21.05
CA VAL A 371 -13.11 -9.10 22.32
C VAL A 371 -13.46 -7.62 22.23
N GLU A 372 -13.70 -6.98 23.37
CA GLU A 372 -14.03 -5.56 23.43
C GLU A 372 -12.87 -4.69 22.94
N ARG A 373 -11.65 -4.99 23.37
CA ARG A 373 -10.41 -4.37 22.90
C ARG A 373 -9.40 -5.46 22.55
N PHE A 374 -8.77 -5.35 21.39
CA PHE A 374 -7.80 -6.31 20.91
C PHE A 374 -6.42 -5.67 20.81
N ARG A 375 -5.41 -6.34 21.38
CA ARG A 375 -4.02 -5.91 21.26
C ARG A 375 -3.33 -6.62 20.11
N PHE A 376 -3.06 -5.88 19.06
CA PHE A 376 -2.22 -6.35 17.96
C PHE A 376 -0.76 -6.45 18.43
N SER A 377 -0.03 -7.48 18.02
CA SER A 377 1.39 -7.62 18.33
C SER A 377 2.17 -8.28 17.18
N ARG A 378 3.47 -8.00 17.15
CA ARG A 378 4.37 -8.66 16.18
C ARG A 378 4.41 -10.17 16.38
N GLU A 379 4.31 -10.63 17.62
CA GLU A 379 4.29 -12.06 17.95
C GLU A 379 3.02 -12.72 17.42
N TRP A 380 1.86 -12.11 17.68
CA TRP A 380 0.58 -12.57 17.13
C TRP A 380 0.61 -12.63 15.62
N MET A 381 1.04 -11.55 14.95
CA MET A 381 1.11 -11.48 13.48
C MET A 381 2.05 -12.56 12.91
N ARG A 382 3.19 -12.80 13.55
CA ARG A 382 4.14 -13.85 13.16
C ARG A 382 3.52 -15.24 13.28
N GLY A 383 2.84 -15.52 14.39
CA GLY A 383 2.15 -16.80 14.59
C GLY A 383 1.09 -17.07 13.52
N GLN A 384 0.32 -16.03 13.12
CA GLN A 384 -0.66 -16.17 12.04
C GLN A 384 0.03 -16.43 10.69
N PHE A 385 1.12 -15.72 10.41
CA PHE A 385 1.89 -15.89 9.18
C PHE A 385 2.51 -17.30 9.08
N GLU A 386 3.14 -17.78 10.14
CA GLU A 386 3.72 -19.13 10.22
C GLU A 386 2.65 -20.20 9.98
N ARG A 387 1.47 -20.06 10.60
CA ARG A 387 0.35 -20.99 10.45
C ARG A 387 -0.15 -21.08 9.00
N ILE A 388 -0.30 -19.94 8.33
CA ILE A 388 -0.79 -19.86 6.93
C ILE A 388 0.26 -20.39 5.95
N ASN A 389 1.54 -20.25 6.25
CA ASN A 389 2.62 -20.62 5.35
C ASN A 389 3.25 -22.00 5.64
N ASP A 390 2.86 -22.72 6.68
CA ASP A 390 3.31 -24.12 6.90
C ASP A 390 2.58 -25.05 5.93
N PRO A 391 3.28 -25.69 4.96
CA PRO A 391 2.64 -26.62 4.01
C PRO A 391 1.95 -27.82 4.66
N ARG A 392 2.21 -28.06 5.95
CA ARG A 392 1.61 -29.14 6.73
C ARG A 392 0.33 -28.71 7.45
N SER A 393 0.04 -27.42 7.49
CA SER A 393 -1.16 -26.89 8.15
C SER A 393 -2.41 -27.02 7.26
N ASP A 394 -3.56 -27.19 7.90
CA ASP A 394 -4.84 -27.13 7.21
C ASP A 394 -5.09 -25.72 6.65
N ALA A 395 -4.63 -24.67 7.34
CA ALA A 395 -4.71 -23.28 6.89
C ALA A 395 -4.01 -23.04 5.54
N TYR A 396 -2.82 -23.62 5.34
CA TYR A 396 -2.14 -23.57 4.03
C TYR A 396 -2.96 -24.26 2.94
N THR A 397 -3.54 -25.42 3.24
CA THR A 397 -4.38 -26.17 2.30
C THR A 397 -5.63 -25.36 1.90
N ILE A 398 -6.21 -24.60 2.83
CA ILE A 398 -7.31 -23.68 2.55
C ILE A 398 -6.82 -22.50 1.70
N ALA A 399 -5.73 -21.84 2.10
CA ALA A 399 -5.17 -20.66 1.41
C ALA A 399 -4.99 -20.90 -0.09
N ILE A 400 -4.42 -22.03 -0.49
CA ILE A 400 -4.18 -22.36 -1.92
C ILE A 400 -5.45 -22.68 -2.71
N LYS A 401 -6.58 -22.94 -2.05
CA LYS A 401 -7.88 -23.24 -2.65
C LYS A 401 -8.77 -22.01 -2.76
N LEU A 402 -8.53 -21.00 -1.96
CA LEU A 402 -9.27 -19.75 -2.01
C LEU A 402 -8.88 -18.93 -3.23
N ASN A 403 -9.84 -18.20 -3.75
CA ASN A 403 -9.67 -17.21 -4.79
C ASN A 403 -9.82 -15.82 -4.17
N LEU A 404 -9.11 -14.84 -4.67
CA LEU A 404 -9.30 -13.45 -4.31
C LEU A 404 -9.95 -12.73 -5.49
N PRO A 405 -11.25 -12.39 -5.41
CA PRO A 405 -11.91 -11.66 -6.49
C PRO A 405 -11.26 -10.30 -6.71
N PRO A 406 -11.13 -9.83 -7.97
CA PRO A 406 -10.45 -8.57 -8.28
C PRO A 406 -11.01 -7.35 -7.50
N SER A 407 -12.32 -7.31 -7.26
CA SER A 407 -12.99 -6.27 -6.48
C SER A 407 -12.53 -6.17 -5.02
N TYR A 408 -11.99 -7.25 -4.47
CA TYR A 408 -11.51 -7.31 -3.09
C TYR A 408 -9.99 -7.15 -2.96
N LEU A 409 -9.24 -7.11 -4.06
CA LEU A 409 -7.78 -7.10 -4.06
C LEU A 409 -7.20 -5.92 -3.27
N LEU A 410 -7.67 -4.71 -3.55
CA LEU A 410 -7.18 -3.50 -2.85
C LEU A 410 -7.65 -3.45 -1.39
N ILE A 411 -8.87 -3.88 -1.12
CA ILE A 411 -9.40 -3.95 0.24
C ILE A 411 -8.55 -4.91 1.09
N HIS A 412 -8.31 -6.11 0.56
CA HIS A 412 -7.48 -7.13 1.23
C HIS A 412 -6.05 -6.62 1.49
N ARG A 413 -5.44 -5.97 0.49
CA ARG A 413 -4.11 -5.37 0.63
C ARG A 413 -4.07 -4.30 1.72
N THR A 414 -5.03 -3.38 1.73
CA THR A 414 -5.12 -2.30 2.71
C THR A 414 -5.29 -2.84 4.12
N TRP A 415 -6.09 -3.89 4.27
CA TRP A 415 -6.34 -4.53 5.55
C TRP A 415 -5.11 -5.26 6.08
N LEU A 416 -4.45 -6.06 5.26
CA LEU A 416 -3.21 -6.72 5.66
C LEU A 416 -2.13 -5.71 6.03
N GLY A 417 -1.98 -4.64 5.24
CA GLY A 417 -1.06 -3.54 5.56
C GLY A 417 -1.44 -2.84 6.87
N GLY A 418 -2.72 -2.57 7.09
CA GLY A 418 -3.24 -1.97 8.31
C GLY A 418 -2.99 -2.83 9.56
N ILE A 419 -3.31 -4.12 9.49
CA ILE A 419 -3.03 -5.10 10.56
C ILE A 419 -1.52 -5.17 10.82
N GLY A 420 -0.70 -5.15 9.77
CA GLY A 420 0.76 -5.12 9.90
C GLY A 420 1.26 -3.90 10.67
N ILE A 421 0.71 -2.71 10.41
CA ILE A 421 1.06 -1.47 11.13
C ILE A 421 0.59 -1.51 12.58
N LEU A 422 -0.63 -1.95 12.83
CA LEU A 422 -1.15 -2.13 14.20
C LEU A 422 -0.30 -3.12 14.99
N SER A 423 0.15 -4.20 14.36
CA SER A 423 1.04 -5.18 14.98
C SER A 423 2.44 -4.61 15.24
N GLN A 424 2.94 -3.72 14.38
CA GLN A 424 4.21 -3.01 14.62
C GLN A 424 4.09 -1.99 15.75
N LEU A 425 2.97 -1.30 15.86
CA LEU A 425 2.65 -0.42 16.99
C LEU A 425 2.52 -1.22 18.31
N GLY A 426 2.04 -2.46 18.24
CA GLY A 426 1.63 -3.19 19.42
C GLY A 426 0.35 -2.60 20.03
N ALA A 427 -0.47 -1.96 19.21
CA ALA A 427 -1.60 -1.13 19.64
C ALA A 427 -2.80 -1.98 20.10
N GLU A 428 -3.50 -1.45 21.10
CA GLU A 428 -4.79 -1.96 21.54
C GLU A 428 -5.91 -1.04 21.07
N ALA A 429 -6.91 -1.60 20.38
CA ALA A 429 -8.01 -0.81 19.83
C ALA A 429 -9.36 -1.52 20.03
N PRO A 430 -10.47 -0.76 20.13
CA PRO A 430 -11.83 -1.29 20.16
C PRO A 430 -12.28 -1.67 18.74
N PHE A 431 -11.60 -2.66 18.16
CA PHE A 431 -11.71 -2.99 16.73
C PHE A 431 -13.14 -3.40 16.35
N ARG A 432 -13.80 -4.19 17.21
CA ARG A 432 -15.19 -4.61 17.02
C ARG A 432 -16.17 -3.42 16.94
N GLU A 433 -16.03 -2.46 17.86
CA GLU A 433 -16.86 -1.26 17.90
C GLU A 433 -16.71 -0.46 16.61
N ILE A 434 -15.46 -0.20 16.20
CA ILE A 434 -15.16 0.56 14.99
C ILE A 434 -15.75 -0.13 13.73
N LEU A 435 -15.65 -1.47 13.65
CA LEU A 435 -16.24 -2.20 12.54
C LEU A 435 -17.78 -2.13 12.57
N ALA A 436 -18.38 -2.22 13.74
CA ALA A 436 -19.82 -2.15 13.88
C ALA A 436 -20.39 -0.77 13.46
N GLU A 437 -19.60 0.29 13.66
CA GLU A 437 -19.97 1.65 13.25
C GLU A 437 -19.75 1.90 11.75
N ALA A 438 -18.67 1.37 11.17
CA ALA A 438 -18.20 1.81 9.86
C ALA A 438 -18.24 0.73 8.75
N LEU A 439 -18.32 -0.57 9.10
CA LEU A 439 -18.33 -1.63 8.10
C LEU A 439 -19.75 -2.12 7.82
N PRO A 440 -20.30 -1.86 6.60
CA PRO A 440 -21.64 -2.30 6.24
C PRO A 440 -21.80 -3.83 6.39
N GLY A 441 -22.92 -4.28 6.92
CA GLY A 441 -23.25 -5.70 7.11
C GLY A 441 -22.58 -6.38 8.31
N PHE A 442 -21.70 -5.69 9.04
CA PHE A 442 -21.07 -6.27 10.24
C PHE A 442 -22.01 -6.22 11.45
N ALA A 443 -22.70 -5.09 11.69
CA ALA A 443 -23.62 -4.92 12.81
C ALA A 443 -25.04 -5.46 12.54
N ASP A 444 -25.44 -5.60 11.27
CA ASP A 444 -26.81 -5.91 10.87
C ASP A 444 -27.16 -7.39 11.05
N ALA A 445 -27.40 -7.77 12.30
CA ALA A 445 -28.08 -9.05 12.62
C ALA A 445 -29.52 -8.84 13.09
N ALA A 446 -30.03 -7.61 13.09
CA ALA A 446 -31.34 -7.31 13.61
C ALA A 446 -32.08 -6.28 12.72
N ALA A 447 -32.66 -6.78 11.63
CA ALA A 447 -33.84 -6.17 11.00
C ALA A 447 -34.70 -7.29 10.38
#